data_26e35c1d763ac3d306f68e4f854467d7
#
_entry.id   26e35c1d763ac3d306f68e4f854467d7
#
_cell.length_a   1.000
_cell.length_b   1.000
_cell.length_c   1.000
_cell.angle_alpha   90.00
_cell.angle_beta   90.00
_cell.angle_gamma   90.00
#
_symmetry.space_group_name_H-M   'P 1'
#
loop_
_entity.id
_entity.type
_entity.pdbx_description
1 polymer ?
#
loop_
_entity_poly.entity_id
_entity_poly.type
_entity_poly.pdbx_seq_one_letter_code
_entity_poly.pdbx_strand_id
1 'polypeptide(L)'
;MFGYVTPCKMELKIKEYEKFRAYYCGLCKTIKRDYGELPRVTINYDMTFLAILLDSLENNKNIFVKEHCIVHPVKKKVIITNNEAIKYAAFFNVALSYYKLLDNVEDDGSIKSNISSKFLKKYIHKNKNLYKKHIHSVDNSLKSLYVSEKNYKDKSIDEISHHFAHLTGYILSSYKDFNFKENLYWLGYNLGKWIYIIDAFDDLEKDMNQKKFNVINNVYNKNNLNYKEFKGTIKDKIDFLLVNCASACLNNFNAIPIVKNKGLLYNILQFGLMEKMERVLKGVNLENESL
;
A
#
# COMPACT_ATOMS: atom_id res chain seq x y z
N MET A 1 1.17 -5.49 5.55
CA MET A 1 0.25 -4.42 5.08
C MET A 1 0.80 -3.56 3.94
N PHE A 2 1.88 -3.93 3.25
CA PHE A 2 2.44 -3.12 2.15
C PHE A 2 3.03 -4.00 1.06
N GLY A 3 3.03 -3.49 -0.18
CA GLY A 3 3.67 -4.12 -1.33
C GLY A 3 2.76 -5.05 -2.14
N TYR A 4 1.44 -4.93 -1.94
CA TYR A 4 0.46 -5.73 -2.68
C TYR A 4 0.09 -5.14 -4.05
N VAL A 5 0.20 -3.83 -4.23
CA VAL A 5 -0.21 -3.12 -5.45
C VAL A 5 0.94 -3.10 -6.45
N THR A 6 1.05 -4.18 -7.21
CA THR A 6 2.15 -4.43 -8.16
C THR A 6 1.63 -4.61 -9.58
N PRO A 7 2.42 -4.28 -10.62
CA PRO A 7 2.04 -4.61 -11.98
C PRO A 7 2.13 -6.11 -12.26
N CYS A 8 1.19 -6.62 -13.04
CA CYS A 8 1.30 -7.92 -13.68
C CYS A 8 2.35 -7.82 -14.81
N LYS A 9 3.53 -8.39 -14.59
CA LYS A 9 4.68 -8.22 -15.49
C LYS A 9 4.46 -8.85 -16.87
N MET A 10 3.76 -9.97 -16.91
CA MET A 10 3.53 -10.73 -18.16
C MET A 10 2.58 -9.96 -19.10
N GLU A 11 1.69 -9.12 -18.56
CA GLU A 11 0.73 -8.30 -19.30
C GLU A 11 1.21 -6.85 -19.50
N LEU A 12 2.50 -6.57 -19.25
CA LEU A 12 3.04 -5.21 -19.29
C LEU A 12 4.00 -5.01 -20.46
N LYS A 13 3.81 -3.91 -21.21
CA LYS A 13 4.78 -3.52 -22.24
C LYS A 13 6.13 -3.19 -21.60
N ILE A 14 7.24 -3.58 -22.23
CA ILE A 14 8.60 -3.31 -21.73
C ILE A 14 8.80 -1.84 -21.34
N LYS A 15 8.32 -0.90 -22.17
CA LYS A 15 8.42 0.55 -21.90
C LYS A 15 7.67 0.97 -20.62
N GLU A 16 6.57 0.32 -20.29
CA GLU A 16 5.78 0.61 -19.09
C GLU A 16 6.44 0.02 -17.85
N TYR A 17 7.00 -1.18 -17.97
CA TYR A 17 7.82 -1.77 -16.92
C TYR A 17 9.05 -0.91 -16.58
N GLU A 18 9.78 -0.42 -17.59
CA GLU A 18 10.90 0.50 -17.37
C GLU A 18 10.47 1.82 -16.73
N LYS A 19 9.29 2.35 -17.07
CA LYS A 19 8.70 3.50 -16.38
C LYS A 19 8.39 3.18 -14.92
N PHE A 20 7.73 2.06 -14.64
CA PHE A 20 7.46 1.63 -13.26
C PHE A 20 8.75 1.59 -12.44
N ARG A 21 9.81 0.99 -12.98
CA ARG A 21 11.14 0.94 -12.34
C ARG A 21 11.72 2.34 -12.12
N ALA A 22 11.55 3.26 -13.06
CA ALA A 22 12.05 4.63 -12.93
C ALA A 22 11.33 5.39 -11.80
N TYR A 23 10.01 5.19 -11.60
CA TYR A 23 9.28 5.72 -10.45
C TYR A 23 9.74 5.08 -9.14
N TYR A 24 9.86 3.76 -9.08
CA TYR A 24 10.34 3.05 -7.89
C TYR A 24 11.74 3.53 -7.48
N CYS A 25 12.67 3.61 -8.42
CA CYS A 25 14.02 4.10 -8.16
C CYS A 25 14.02 5.60 -7.82
N GLY A 26 13.15 6.41 -8.44
CA GLY A 26 12.94 7.81 -8.12
C GLY A 26 12.42 8.01 -6.70
N LEU A 27 11.43 7.21 -6.28
CA LEU A 27 10.91 7.18 -4.90
C LEU A 27 12.02 6.80 -3.90
N CYS A 28 12.78 5.75 -4.19
CA CYS A 28 13.92 5.32 -3.38
C CYS A 28 14.94 6.46 -3.15
N LYS A 29 15.30 7.17 -4.21
CA LYS A 29 16.25 8.30 -4.14
C LYS A 29 15.66 9.51 -3.42
N THR A 30 14.37 9.77 -3.61
CA THR A 30 13.67 10.86 -2.90
C THR A 30 13.59 10.57 -1.40
N ILE A 31 13.26 9.34 -1.00
CA ILE A 31 13.29 8.95 0.42
C ILE A 31 14.70 9.16 1.00
N LYS A 32 15.75 8.72 0.29
CA LYS A 32 17.13 8.94 0.72
C LYS A 32 17.44 10.42 0.93
N ARG A 33 17.14 11.25 -0.06
CA ARG A 33 17.47 12.68 -0.06
C ARG A 33 16.75 13.44 1.06
N ASP A 34 15.44 13.17 1.24
CA ASP A 34 14.59 13.96 2.11
C ASP A 34 14.52 13.38 3.55
N TYR A 35 14.72 12.06 3.69
CA TYR A 35 14.55 11.32 4.96
C TYR A 35 15.79 10.49 5.36
N GLY A 36 16.81 10.36 4.51
CA GLY A 36 18.06 9.64 4.81
C GLY A 36 18.06 8.17 4.41
N GLU A 37 19.16 7.46 4.72
CA GLU A 37 19.39 6.07 4.26
C GLU A 37 18.47 5.05 4.94
N LEU A 38 18.26 5.18 6.26
CA LEU A 38 17.47 4.20 7.00
C LEU A 38 16.01 4.13 6.52
N PRO A 39 15.28 5.27 6.32
CA PRO A 39 13.93 5.22 5.79
C PRO A 39 13.82 4.60 4.40
N ARG A 40 14.90 4.53 3.63
CA ARG A 40 14.93 3.90 2.30
C ARG A 40 14.55 2.42 2.32
N VAL A 41 14.85 1.70 3.40
CA VAL A 41 14.51 0.27 3.50
C VAL A 41 13.01 0.01 3.60
N THR A 42 12.23 1.05 3.88
CA THR A 42 10.77 0.95 3.98
C THR A 42 10.05 1.10 2.64
N ILE A 43 10.79 1.36 1.55
CA ILE A 43 10.20 1.52 0.21
C ILE A 43 9.32 0.34 -0.16
N ASN A 44 8.16 0.62 -0.74
CA ASN A 44 7.22 -0.40 -1.18
C ASN A 44 6.54 -0.05 -2.52
N TYR A 45 5.86 -1.03 -3.10
CA TYR A 45 5.21 -0.88 -4.39
C TYR A 45 3.91 -0.07 -4.32
N ASP A 46 3.18 -0.10 -3.20
CA ASP A 46 1.94 0.65 -3.04
C ASP A 46 2.20 2.16 -3.13
N MET A 47 3.29 2.62 -2.53
CA MET A 47 3.71 4.02 -2.63
C MET A 47 4.30 4.36 -4.01
N THR A 48 4.83 3.37 -4.72
CA THR A 48 5.22 3.55 -6.12
C THR A 48 3.97 3.72 -7.00
N PHE A 49 2.93 2.92 -6.79
CA PHE A 49 1.63 3.10 -7.45
C PHE A 49 1.05 4.48 -7.15
N LEU A 50 1.06 4.92 -5.88
CA LEU A 50 0.60 6.26 -5.49
C LEU A 50 1.34 7.35 -6.28
N ALA A 51 2.67 7.27 -6.35
CA ALA A 51 3.48 8.25 -7.10
C ALA A 51 3.12 8.26 -8.59
N ILE A 52 2.94 7.09 -9.22
CA ILE A 52 2.57 6.98 -10.62
C ILE A 52 1.17 7.55 -10.86
N LEU A 53 0.20 7.18 -10.03
CA LEU A 53 -1.20 7.65 -10.14
C LEU A 53 -1.24 9.18 -10.07
N LEU A 54 -0.69 9.77 -9.02
CA LEU A 54 -0.76 11.21 -8.79
C LEU A 54 -0.01 12.01 -9.85
N ASP A 55 1.17 11.55 -10.29
CA ASP A 55 1.90 12.18 -11.39
C ASP A 55 1.16 12.07 -12.73
N SER A 56 0.32 11.06 -12.89
CA SER A 56 -0.45 10.82 -14.11
C SER A 56 -1.70 11.70 -14.24
N LEU A 57 -2.02 12.47 -13.19
CA LEU A 57 -3.11 13.45 -13.20
C LEU A 57 -2.67 14.80 -13.81
N GLU A 58 -1.38 14.99 -14.04
CA GLU A 58 -0.82 16.27 -14.47
C GLU A 58 -0.03 16.11 -15.79
N ASN A 59 -0.12 17.12 -16.65
CA ASN A 59 0.60 17.15 -17.93
C ASN A 59 2.02 17.75 -17.80
N ASN A 60 2.69 17.50 -16.69
CA ASN A 60 4.09 17.87 -16.49
C ASN A 60 5.03 16.84 -17.13
N LYS A 61 6.15 17.28 -17.66
CA LYS A 61 7.20 16.42 -18.20
C LYS A 61 8.10 15.91 -17.06
N ASN A 62 8.30 14.61 -17.01
CA ASN A 62 9.25 14.02 -16.07
C ASN A 62 10.68 14.18 -16.52
N ILE A 63 11.57 14.49 -15.59
CA ILE A 63 13.01 14.55 -15.81
C ILE A 63 13.60 13.18 -15.47
N PHE A 64 14.16 12.53 -16.49
CA PHE A 64 14.81 11.23 -16.33
C PHE A 64 16.32 11.41 -16.28
N VAL A 65 16.96 10.85 -15.26
CA VAL A 65 18.41 10.83 -15.11
C VAL A 65 18.91 9.40 -14.86
N LYS A 66 20.18 9.14 -15.18
CA LYS A 66 20.82 7.85 -14.87
C LYS A 66 21.72 8.00 -13.65
N GLU A 67 21.43 7.25 -12.58
CA GLU A 67 22.21 7.28 -11.36
C GLU A 67 22.67 5.88 -10.92
N HIS A 68 23.76 5.83 -10.18
CA HIS A 68 24.20 4.61 -9.52
C HIS A 68 23.30 4.25 -8.34
N CYS A 69 23.06 2.97 -8.18
CA CYS A 69 22.32 2.40 -7.06
C CYS A 69 23.26 1.53 -6.22
N ILE A 70 23.26 1.72 -4.89
CA ILE A 70 24.08 0.93 -3.97
C ILE A 70 23.75 -0.57 -4.06
N VAL A 71 22.45 -0.88 -4.22
CA VAL A 71 21.96 -2.26 -4.35
C VAL A 71 22.32 -2.87 -5.71
N HIS A 72 22.51 -2.03 -6.75
CA HIS A 72 22.85 -2.46 -8.10
C HIS A 72 24.05 -1.64 -8.62
N PRO A 73 25.27 -1.88 -8.11
CA PRO A 73 26.42 -1.00 -8.39
C PRO A 73 26.92 -1.05 -9.83
N VAL A 74 26.68 -2.16 -10.53
CA VAL A 74 27.23 -2.41 -11.88
C VAL A 74 26.55 -1.56 -12.96
N LYS A 75 25.24 -1.32 -12.87
CA LYS A 75 24.48 -0.60 -13.89
C LYS A 75 23.77 0.62 -13.32
N LYS A 76 23.95 1.79 -13.94
CA LYS A 76 23.14 2.98 -13.65
C LYS A 76 21.67 2.67 -13.91
N LYS A 77 20.79 3.09 -13.00
CA LYS A 77 19.33 2.98 -13.12
C LYS A 77 18.76 4.30 -13.59
N VAL A 78 17.75 4.22 -14.46
CA VAL A 78 16.95 5.39 -14.84
C VAL A 78 16.03 5.71 -13.66
N ILE A 79 16.03 6.97 -13.26
CA ILE A 79 15.21 7.49 -12.17
C ILE A 79 14.47 8.75 -12.61
N ILE A 80 13.31 9.00 -12.01
CA ILE A 80 12.60 10.27 -12.14
C ILE A 80 13.01 11.18 -11.00
N THR A 81 13.33 12.43 -11.31
CA THR A 81 13.74 13.45 -10.33
C THR A 81 12.79 14.65 -10.37
N ASN A 82 12.83 15.48 -9.30
CA ASN A 82 12.06 16.73 -9.18
C ASN A 82 10.56 16.56 -9.45
N ASN A 83 9.98 15.51 -8.93
CA ASN A 83 8.56 15.18 -9.12
C ASN A 83 7.82 15.30 -7.79
N GLU A 84 6.77 16.14 -7.73
CA GLU A 84 6.03 16.42 -6.51
C GLU A 84 5.20 15.22 -6.05
N ALA A 85 4.64 14.43 -6.96
CA ALA A 85 3.91 13.21 -6.62
C ALA A 85 4.85 12.18 -5.95
N ILE A 86 6.09 12.07 -6.42
CA ILE A 86 7.11 11.22 -5.77
C ILE A 86 7.47 11.74 -4.38
N LYS A 87 7.59 13.06 -4.17
CA LYS A 87 7.83 13.63 -2.84
C LYS A 87 6.68 13.35 -1.88
N TYR A 88 5.46 13.51 -2.36
CA TYR A 88 4.25 13.19 -1.61
C TYR A 88 4.19 11.72 -1.21
N ALA A 89 4.41 10.81 -2.16
CA ALA A 89 4.48 9.39 -1.90
C ALA A 89 5.62 9.01 -0.94
N ALA A 90 6.78 9.66 -1.03
CA ALA A 90 7.90 9.47 -0.10
C ALA A 90 7.53 9.85 1.34
N PHE A 91 6.79 10.95 1.52
CA PHE A 91 6.28 11.34 2.84
C PHE A 91 5.38 10.24 3.42
N PHE A 92 4.37 9.78 2.68
CA PHE A 92 3.45 8.76 3.20
C PHE A 92 4.12 7.39 3.38
N ASN A 93 5.10 7.05 2.52
CA ASN A 93 5.90 5.84 2.73
C ASN A 93 6.57 5.83 4.10
N VAL A 94 7.22 6.93 4.47
CA VAL A 94 7.92 7.05 5.76
C VAL A 94 6.93 7.16 6.92
N ALA A 95 5.84 7.92 6.77
CA ALA A 95 4.82 8.10 7.80
C ALA A 95 4.12 6.78 8.14
N LEU A 96 3.60 6.06 7.13
CA LEU A 96 2.91 4.78 7.36
C LEU A 96 3.85 3.71 7.92
N SER A 97 5.11 3.69 7.48
CA SER A 97 6.12 2.78 8.04
C SER A 97 6.43 3.07 9.51
N TYR A 98 6.46 4.35 9.89
CA TYR A 98 6.62 4.76 11.29
C TYR A 98 5.48 4.25 12.16
N TYR A 99 4.23 4.44 11.73
CA TYR A 99 3.07 3.98 12.50
C TYR A 99 2.99 2.45 12.56
N LYS A 100 3.33 1.74 11.49
CA LYS A 100 3.45 0.28 11.52
C LYS A 100 4.48 -0.21 12.55
N LEU A 101 5.60 0.49 12.69
CA LEU A 101 6.60 0.15 13.71
C LEU A 101 6.12 0.46 15.12
N LEU A 102 5.32 1.51 15.33
CA LEU A 102 4.71 1.81 16.62
C LEU A 102 3.73 0.71 17.03
N ASP A 103 2.88 0.27 16.11
CA ASP A 103 1.94 -0.83 16.30
C ASP A 103 2.66 -2.11 16.75
N ASN A 104 3.72 -2.50 16.05
CA ASN A 104 4.55 -3.64 16.44
C ASN A 104 5.22 -3.50 17.83
N VAL A 105 5.48 -2.27 18.29
CA VAL A 105 5.99 -2.03 19.65
C VAL A 105 4.91 -2.26 20.68
N GLU A 106 3.70 -1.79 20.40
CA GLU A 106 2.55 -1.95 21.32
C GLU A 106 2.09 -3.42 21.41
N ASP A 107 2.10 -4.13 20.28
CA ASP A 107 1.62 -5.53 20.23
C ASP A 107 2.67 -6.55 20.70
N ASP A 108 3.91 -6.41 20.28
CA ASP A 108 4.96 -7.43 20.49
C ASP A 108 6.05 -7.00 21.51
N GLY A 109 6.02 -5.75 22.00
CA GLY A 109 7.09 -5.19 22.84
C GLY A 109 8.46 -5.12 22.13
N SER A 110 8.47 -5.13 20.80
CA SER A 110 9.68 -5.27 19.98
C SER A 110 10.68 -4.13 20.18
N ILE A 111 11.83 -4.43 20.77
CA ILE A 111 12.93 -3.46 20.97
C ILE A 111 13.42 -2.90 19.62
N LYS A 112 13.50 -3.75 18.57
CA LYS A 112 13.90 -3.34 17.22
C LYS A 112 12.91 -2.32 16.63
N SER A 113 11.62 -2.57 16.77
CA SER A 113 10.57 -1.65 16.32
C SER A 113 10.60 -0.33 17.10
N ASN A 114 10.87 -0.36 18.41
CA ASN A 114 11.00 0.85 19.24
C ASN A 114 12.17 1.74 18.78
N ILE A 115 13.33 1.15 18.54
CA ILE A 115 14.50 1.90 18.03
C ILE A 115 14.20 2.49 16.65
N SER A 116 13.65 1.68 15.73
CA SER A 116 13.33 2.11 14.37
C SER A 116 12.25 3.18 14.34
N SER A 117 11.23 3.09 15.20
CA SER A 117 10.18 4.12 15.32
C SER A 117 10.74 5.47 15.82
N LYS A 118 11.64 5.46 16.81
CA LYS A 118 12.31 6.69 17.29
C LYS A 118 13.10 7.36 16.17
N PHE A 119 13.79 6.59 15.33
CA PHE A 119 14.49 7.13 14.18
C PHE A 119 13.53 7.76 13.16
N LEU A 120 12.47 7.06 12.77
CA LEU A 120 11.51 7.60 11.81
C LEU A 120 10.75 8.82 12.33
N LYS A 121 10.46 8.87 13.62
CA LYS A 121 9.85 10.04 14.29
C LYS A 121 10.61 11.33 14.00
N LYS A 122 11.96 11.32 14.07
CA LYS A 122 12.80 12.47 13.78
C LYS A 122 12.59 13.02 12.36
N TYR A 123 12.41 12.15 11.38
CA TYR A 123 12.24 12.54 9.98
C TYR A 123 10.83 13.09 9.69
N ILE A 124 9.81 12.52 10.32
CA ILE A 124 8.44 13.05 10.24
C ILE A 124 8.39 14.45 10.85
N HIS A 125 9.04 14.66 11.99
CA HIS A 125 9.08 15.97 12.64
C HIS A 125 9.82 17.04 11.83
N LYS A 126 10.83 16.68 11.04
CA LYS A 126 11.56 17.62 10.17
C LYS A 126 10.64 18.28 9.14
N ASN A 127 9.63 17.57 8.64
CA ASN A 127 8.67 18.06 7.65
C ASN A 127 7.29 18.39 8.27
N LYS A 128 7.20 18.48 9.62
CA LYS A 128 5.94 18.62 10.34
C LYS A 128 5.11 19.81 9.88
N ASN A 129 5.73 20.94 9.58
CA ASN A 129 5.00 22.14 9.17
C ASN A 129 4.32 21.98 7.81
N LEU A 130 4.99 21.31 6.85
CA LEU A 130 4.48 21.11 5.52
C LEU A 130 3.34 20.06 5.49
N TYR A 131 3.46 19.02 6.31
CA TYR A 131 2.54 17.86 6.29
C TYR A 131 1.73 17.70 7.58
N LYS A 132 1.60 18.75 8.41
CA LYS A 132 0.91 18.68 9.72
C LYS A 132 -0.50 18.11 9.64
N LYS A 133 -1.29 18.54 8.64
CA LYS A 133 -2.66 18.04 8.41
C LYS A 133 -2.65 16.55 8.08
N HIS A 134 -1.73 16.11 7.22
CA HIS A 134 -1.62 14.72 6.82
C HIS A 134 -1.19 13.82 7.97
N ILE A 135 -0.21 14.26 8.80
CA ILE A 135 0.22 13.53 10.00
C ILE A 135 -0.96 13.32 10.95
N HIS A 136 -1.76 14.36 11.20
CA HIS A 136 -2.93 14.27 12.07
C HIS A 136 -3.98 13.29 11.53
N SER A 137 -4.26 13.32 10.21
CA SER A 137 -5.20 12.39 9.60
C SER A 137 -4.72 10.94 9.67
N VAL A 138 -3.43 10.69 9.42
CA VAL A 138 -2.83 9.35 9.55
C VAL A 138 -2.94 8.85 10.99
N ASP A 139 -2.54 9.67 11.96
CA ASP A 139 -2.58 9.33 13.39
C ASP A 139 -4.00 8.98 13.85
N ASN A 140 -4.97 9.83 13.53
CA ASN A 140 -6.37 9.59 13.91
C ASN A 140 -6.94 8.32 13.28
N SER A 141 -6.72 8.11 11.97
CA SER A 141 -7.26 6.93 11.28
C SER A 141 -6.67 5.63 11.82
N LEU A 142 -5.36 5.59 12.06
CA LEU A 142 -4.70 4.39 12.57
C LEU A 142 -5.04 4.11 14.04
N LYS A 143 -5.19 5.15 14.88
CA LYS A 143 -5.71 4.98 16.24
C LYS A 143 -7.15 4.45 16.24
N SER A 144 -8.01 4.96 15.34
CA SER A 144 -9.37 4.48 15.21
C SER A 144 -9.41 3.03 14.72
N LEU A 145 -8.50 2.65 13.81
CA LEU A 145 -8.34 1.25 13.37
C LEU A 145 -8.00 0.34 14.56
N TYR A 146 -6.95 0.69 15.30
CA TYR A 146 -6.50 -0.06 16.48
C TYR A 146 -7.61 -0.25 17.53
N VAL A 147 -8.35 0.83 17.84
CA VAL A 147 -9.51 0.74 18.75
C VAL A 147 -10.60 -0.16 18.18
N SER A 148 -10.83 -0.12 16.87
CA SER A 148 -11.82 -0.95 16.19
C SER A 148 -11.44 -2.44 16.19
N GLU A 149 -10.16 -2.75 16.00
CA GLU A 149 -9.61 -4.10 16.07
C GLU A 149 -9.67 -4.67 17.49
N LYS A 150 -9.35 -3.88 18.50
CA LYS A 150 -9.50 -4.31 19.91
C LYS A 150 -10.96 -4.56 20.30
N ASN A 151 -11.89 -3.76 19.77
CA ASN A 151 -13.31 -3.86 20.05
C ASN A 151 -14.06 -4.48 18.87
N TYR A 152 -13.54 -5.59 18.32
CA TYR A 152 -14.08 -6.24 17.11
C TYR A 152 -15.39 -6.98 17.33
N LYS A 153 -15.72 -7.33 18.57
CA LYS A 153 -16.98 -8.03 18.92
C LYS A 153 -18.16 -7.22 18.39
N ASP A 154 -19.05 -7.88 17.71
CA ASP A 154 -20.25 -7.31 17.08
C ASP A 154 -20.01 -6.37 15.89
N LYS A 155 -18.77 -6.28 15.40
CA LYS A 155 -18.43 -5.53 14.18
C LYS A 155 -18.27 -6.42 12.97
N SER A 156 -18.66 -5.89 11.84
CA SER A 156 -18.39 -6.47 10.53
C SER A 156 -16.96 -6.19 10.06
N ILE A 157 -16.48 -6.95 9.09
CA ILE A 157 -15.19 -6.68 8.44
C ILE A 157 -15.19 -5.29 7.77
N ASP A 158 -16.35 -4.84 7.30
CA ASP A 158 -16.51 -3.54 6.65
C ASP A 158 -16.31 -2.39 7.64
N GLU A 159 -16.87 -2.50 8.85
CA GLU A 159 -16.70 -1.48 9.89
C GLU A 159 -15.25 -1.41 10.39
N ILE A 160 -14.57 -2.55 10.53
CA ILE A 160 -13.17 -2.57 10.99
C ILE A 160 -12.24 -2.04 9.90
N SER A 161 -12.37 -2.51 8.67
CA SER A 161 -11.53 -2.08 7.54
C SER A 161 -11.76 -0.64 7.11
N HIS A 162 -12.91 -0.05 7.48
CA HIS A 162 -13.29 1.32 7.11
C HIS A 162 -12.21 2.35 7.45
N HIS A 163 -11.57 2.24 8.61
CA HIS A 163 -10.59 3.22 9.06
C HIS A 163 -9.34 3.25 8.17
N PHE A 164 -8.84 2.08 7.73
CA PHE A 164 -7.72 2.00 6.81
C PHE A 164 -8.13 2.37 5.37
N ALA A 165 -9.31 1.95 4.96
CA ALA A 165 -9.92 2.34 3.67
C ALA A 165 -10.09 3.86 3.56
N HIS A 166 -10.65 4.49 4.61
CA HIS A 166 -10.80 5.95 4.69
C HIS A 166 -9.44 6.67 4.62
N LEU A 167 -8.43 6.18 5.35
CA LEU A 167 -7.08 6.74 5.30
C LEU A 167 -6.51 6.69 3.87
N THR A 168 -6.65 5.56 3.18
CA THR A 168 -6.13 5.41 1.81
C THR A 168 -6.90 6.31 0.84
N GLY A 169 -8.23 6.41 1.00
CA GLY A 169 -9.06 7.38 0.26
C GLY A 169 -8.60 8.82 0.47
N TYR A 170 -8.36 9.20 1.74
CA TYR A 170 -7.81 10.51 2.09
C TYR A 170 -6.45 10.76 1.42
N ILE A 171 -5.53 9.81 1.47
CA ILE A 171 -4.20 9.95 0.87
C ILE A 171 -4.29 10.23 -0.63
N LEU A 172 -5.11 9.48 -1.38
CA LEU A 172 -5.24 9.68 -2.82
C LEU A 172 -5.92 11.01 -3.17
N SER A 173 -6.93 11.41 -2.40
CA SER A 173 -7.75 12.60 -2.69
C SER A 173 -7.17 13.91 -2.17
N SER A 174 -6.15 13.89 -1.30
CA SER A 174 -5.61 15.07 -0.63
C SER A 174 -4.33 15.62 -1.24
N TYR A 175 -3.88 15.06 -2.37
CA TYR A 175 -2.67 15.53 -3.05
C TYR A 175 -2.82 16.95 -3.60
N LYS A 176 -3.88 17.19 -4.35
CA LYS A 176 -4.29 18.49 -4.90
C LYS A 176 -5.81 18.56 -5.00
N ASP A 177 -6.33 19.77 -5.17
CA ASP A 177 -7.78 19.97 -5.32
C ASP A 177 -8.18 19.79 -6.79
N PHE A 178 -8.57 18.55 -7.14
CA PHE A 178 -9.05 18.19 -8.47
C PHE A 178 -10.57 18.09 -8.48
N ASN A 179 -11.21 18.41 -9.61
CA ASN A 179 -12.67 18.29 -9.79
C ASN A 179 -13.17 16.83 -9.65
N PHE A 180 -12.29 15.86 -9.86
CA PHE A 180 -12.53 14.40 -9.71
C PHE A 180 -12.01 13.83 -8.39
N LYS A 181 -11.89 14.66 -7.37
CA LYS A 181 -11.39 14.29 -6.03
C LYS A 181 -12.21 13.17 -5.39
N GLU A 182 -13.51 13.14 -5.64
CA GLU A 182 -14.38 12.08 -5.14
C GLU A 182 -14.02 10.72 -5.74
N ASN A 183 -13.76 10.65 -7.04
CA ASN A 183 -13.31 9.41 -7.69
C ASN A 183 -11.95 8.95 -7.15
N LEU A 184 -11.01 9.88 -6.88
CA LEU A 184 -9.75 9.55 -6.22
C LEU A 184 -9.96 9.01 -4.80
N TYR A 185 -10.88 9.60 -4.05
CA TYR A 185 -11.22 9.11 -2.71
C TYR A 185 -11.78 7.68 -2.76
N TRP A 186 -12.78 7.42 -3.61
CA TRP A 186 -13.39 6.10 -3.70
C TRP A 186 -12.47 5.04 -4.31
N LEU A 187 -11.59 5.42 -5.24
CA LEU A 187 -10.51 4.55 -5.70
C LEU A 187 -9.60 4.17 -4.53
N GLY A 188 -9.12 5.15 -3.78
CA GLY A 188 -8.26 4.91 -2.62
C GLY A 188 -8.96 4.14 -1.50
N TYR A 189 -10.22 4.43 -1.21
CA TYR A 189 -11.03 3.73 -0.21
C TYR A 189 -11.13 2.23 -0.53
N ASN A 190 -11.53 1.89 -1.75
CA ASN A 190 -11.68 0.49 -2.15
C ASN A 190 -10.32 -0.22 -2.24
N LEU A 191 -9.27 0.47 -2.68
CA LEU A 191 -7.91 -0.07 -2.69
C LEU A 191 -7.40 -0.33 -1.27
N GLY A 192 -7.64 0.59 -0.33
CA GLY A 192 -7.28 0.43 1.08
C GLY A 192 -8.02 -0.75 1.73
N LYS A 193 -9.32 -0.87 1.47
CA LYS A 193 -10.12 -2.01 1.93
C LYS A 193 -9.59 -3.33 1.35
N TRP A 194 -9.26 -3.35 0.06
CA TRP A 194 -8.67 -4.49 -0.62
C TRP A 194 -7.32 -4.88 0.02
N ILE A 195 -6.42 -3.91 0.26
CA ILE A 195 -5.12 -4.15 0.90
C ILE A 195 -5.30 -4.73 2.31
N TYR A 196 -6.21 -4.19 3.11
CA TYR A 196 -6.46 -4.64 4.47
C TYR A 196 -6.96 -6.09 4.51
N ILE A 197 -7.90 -6.44 3.62
CA ILE A 197 -8.49 -7.78 3.58
C ILE A 197 -7.50 -8.82 3.05
N ILE A 198 -6.75 -8.49 1.97
CA ILE A 198 -5.79 -9.45 1.40
C ILE A 198 -4.61 -9.71 2.33
N ASP A 199 -4.12 -8.70 3.03
CA ASP A 199 -3.07 -8.81 4.05
C ASP A 199 -3.53 -9.73 5.21
N ALA A 200 -4.75 -9.52 5.68
CA ALA A 200 -5.33 -10.36 6.73
C ALA A 200 -5.49 -11.82 6.29
N PHE A 201 -5.80 -12.09 5.02
CA PHE A 201 -5.90 -13.44 4.51
C PHE A 201 -4.53 -14.09 4.26
N ASP A 202 -3.56 -13.32 3.80
CA ASP A 202 -2.17 -13.76 3.57
C ASP A 202 -1.50 -14.14 4.90
N ASP A 203 -1.72 -13.35 5.96
CA ASP A 203 -1.18 -13.59 7.30
C ASP A 203 -2.05 -14.56 8.16
N LEU A 204 -3.21 -15.05 7.66
CA LEU A 204 -4.20 -15.80 8.44
C LEU A 204 -3.62 -17.00 9.19
N GLU A 205 -2.83 -17.86 8.53
CA GLU A 205 -2.23 -19.05 9.12
C GLU A 205 -1.26 -18.69 10.25
N LYS A 206 -0.40 -17.73 9.99
CA LYS A 206 0.61 -17.25 10.92
C LYS A 206 -0.03 -16.62 12.15
N ASP A 207 -1.03 -15.76 11.96
CA ASP A 207 -1.70 -15.06 13.05
C ASP A 207 -2.51 -16.04 13.94
N MET A 208 -3.21 -17.00 13.32
CA MET A 208 -3.91 -18.06 14.08
C MET A 208 -2.92 -18.88 14.92
N ASN A 209 -1.78 -19.30 14.35
CA ASN A 209 -0.76 -20.07 15.06
C ASN A 209 -0.11 -19.26 16.20
N GLN A 210 0.06 -17.96 16.01
CA GLN A 210 0.66 -17.05 17.00
C GLN A 210 -0.37 -16.47 17.97
N LYS A 211 -1.67 -16.79 17.80
CA LYS A 211 -2.80 -16.24 18.59
C LYS A 211 -2.84 -14.70 18.53
N LYS A 212 -2.44 -14.12 17.39
CA LYS A 212 -2.54 -12.69 17.13
C LYS A 212 -3.91 -12.32 16.58
N PHE A 213 -4.25 -11.03 16.69
CA PHE A 213 -5.45 -10.51 16.06
C PHE A 213 -5.36 -10.68 14.54
N ASN A 214 -6.43 -11.22 13.96
CA ASN A 214 -6.64 -11.26 12.52
C ASN A 214 -8.13 -11.04 12.27
N VAL A 215 -8.48 -9.98 11.53
CA VAL A 215 -9.88 -9.58 11.35
C VAL A 215 -10.73 -10.69 10.76
N ILE A 216 -10.19 -11.49 9.83
CA ILE A 216 -10.93 -12.59 9.19
C ILE A 216 -11.22 -13.69 10.21
N ASN A 217 -10.20 -14.12 10.96
CA ASN A 217 -10.37 -15.13 12.01
C ASN A 217 -11.33 -14.63 13.10
N ASN A 218 -11.15 -13.43 13.59
CA ASN A 218 -11.91 -12.90 14.73
C ASN A 218 -13.39 -12.62 14.37
N VAL A 219 -13.67 -12.20 13.14
CA VAL A 219 -15.04 -11.90 12.69
C VAL A 219 -15.78 -13.15 12.23
N TYR A 220 -15.12 -14.06 11.52
CA TYR A 220 -15.82 -15.16 10.84
C TYR A 220 -15.63 -16.54 11.47
N ASN A 221 -14.55 -16.80 12.22
CA ASN A 221 -14.29 -18.12 12.81
C ASN A 221 -15.01 -18.30 14.15
N LYS A 222 -16.33 -18.25 14.14
CA LYS A 222 -17.16 -18.38 15.37
C LYS A 222 -17.07 -19.78 15.99
N ASN A 223 -16.76 -20.80 15.22
CA ASN A 223 -16.67 -22.20 15.66
C ASN A 223 -15.25 -22.59 16.09
N ASN A 224 -14.29 -21.65 16.12
CA ASN A 224 -12.89 -21.92 16.47
C ASN A 224 -12.26 -23.06 15.67
N LEU A 225 -12.57 -23.14 14.38
CA LEU A 225 -11.99 -24.10 13.46
C LEU A 225 -10.48 -23.89 13.34
N ASN A 226 -9.74 -24.97 13.08
CA ASN A 226 -8.32 -24.84 12.73
C ASN A 226 -8.15 -24.17 11.35
N TYR A 227 -6.92 -23.73 11.04
CA TYR A 227 -6.63 -22.99 9.81
C TYR A 227 -7.11 -23.69 8.53
N LYS A 228 -6.83 -25.01 8.39
CA LYS A 228 -7.16 -25.72 7.15
C LYS A 228 -8.67 -25.78 6.91
N GLU A 229 -9.43 -26.12 7.95
CA GLU A 229 -10.88 -26.15 7.90
C GLU A 229 -11.46 -24.77 7.67
N PHE A 230 -11.00 -23.78 8.45
CA PHE A 230 -11.51 -22.41 8.34
C PHE A 230 -11.20 -21.79 6.98
N LYS A 231 -9.98 -21.94 6.44
CA LYS A 231 -9.61 -21.44 5.12
C LYS A 231 -10.55 -21.96 4.02
N GLY A 232 -10.92 -23.26 4.10
CA GLY A 232 -11.86 -23.87 3.14
C GLY A 232 -13.25 -23.22 3.17
N THR A 233 -13.73 -22.81 4.34
CA THR A 233 -15.07 -22.22 4.49
C THR A 233 -15.12 -20.73 4.13
N ILE A 234 -14.00 -20.00 4.29
CA ILE A 234 -14.00 -18.52 4.16
C ILE A 234 -13.47 -18.02 2.82
N LYS A 235 -12.73 -18.85 2.09
CA LYS A 235 -12.01 -18.44 0.87
C LYS A 235 -12.90 -17.75 -0.16
N ASP A 236 -14.04 -18.37 -0.51
CA ASP A 236 -14.93 -17.82 -1.56
C ASP A 236 -15.55 -16.48 -1.15
N LYS A 237 -15.83 -16.32 0.14
CA LYS A 237 -16.32 -15.05 0.69
C LYS A 237 -15.27 -13.96 0.60
N ILE A 238 -14.01 -14.27 0.91
CA ILE A 238 -12.90 -13.31 0.81
C ILE A 238 -12.63 -12.97 -0.64
N ASP A 239 -12.62 -13.96 -1.54
CA ASP A 239 -12.47 -13.73 -2.99
C ASP A 239 -13.54 -12.76 -3.50
N PHE A 240 -14.81 -13.00 -3.18
CA PHE A 240 -15.90 -12.10 -3.54
C PHE A 240 -15.69 -10.65 -3.04
N LEU A 241 -15.28 -10.47 -1.79
CA LEU A 241 -15.00 -9.15 -1.22
C LEU A 241 -13.86 -8.45 -1.95
N LEU A 242 -12.78 -9.17 -2.25
CA LEU A 242 -11.62 -8.64 -2.96
C LEU A 242 -11.95 -8.27 -4.41
N VAL A 243 -12.69 -9.12 -5.13
CA VAL A 243 -13.16 -8.83 -6.50
C VAL A 243 -14.02 -7.57 -6.54
N ASN A 244 -14.95 -7.41 -5.60
CA ASN A 244 -15.79 -6.22 -5.53
C ASN A 244 -14.97 -4.95 -5.29
N CYS A 245 -13.99 -5.00 -4.38
CA CYS A 245 -13.09 -3.87 -4.14
C CYS A 245 -12.25 -3.53 -5.38
N ALA A 246 -11.68 -4.54 -6.06
CA ALA A 246 -10.87 -4.34 -7.27
C ALA A 246 -11.73 -3.76 -8.42
N SER A 247 -12.95 -4.25 -8.61
CA SER A 247 -13.90 -3.73 -9.59
C SER A 247 -14.28 -2.28 -9.31
N ALA A 248 -14.54 -1.93 -8.05
CA ALA A 248 -14.82 -0.56 -7.63
C ALA A 248 -13.62 0.37 -7.85
N CYS A 249 -12.37 -0.11 -7.61
CA CYS A 249 -11.17 0.64 -7.95
C CYS A 249 -11.11 0.96 -9.44
N LEU A 250 -11.34 -0.02 -10.30
CA LEU A 250 -11.28 0.15 -11.74
C LEU A 250 -12.37 1.08 -12.27
N ASN A 251 -13.60 0.99 -11.74
CA ASN A 251 -14.70 1.87 -12.10
C ASN A 251 -14.36 3.34 -11.79
N ASN A 252 -13.86 3.61 -10.59
CA ASN A 252 -13.45 4.96 -10.21
C ASN A 252 -12.25 5.46 -11.02
N PHE A 253 -11.27 4.59 -11.28
CA PHE A 253 -10.13 4.90 -12.14
C PHE A 253 -10.55 5.32 -13.55
N ASN A 254 -11.53 4.65 -14.15
CA ASN A 254 -12.02 4.96 -15.49
C ASN A 254 -12.72 6.33 -15.57
N ALA A 255 -13.24 6.83 -14.45
CA ALA A 255 -13.85 8.15 -14.35
C ALA A 255 -12.83 9.30 -14.14
N ILE A 256 -11.55 8.97 -13.86
CA ILE A 256 -10.47 9.94 -13.66
C ILE A 256 -9.81 10.27 -15.00
N PRO A 257 -9.62 11.57 -15.35
CA PRO A 257 -8.94 11.99 -16.57
C PRO A 257 -7.43 11.78 -16.47
N ILE A 258 -6.97 10.55 -16.73
CA ILE A 258 -5.55 10.18 -16.71
C ILE A 258 -4.84 10.70 -17.97
N VAL A 259 -3.85 11.58 -17.81
CA VAL A 259 -3.12 12.24 -18.91
C VAL A 259 -1.92 11.44 -19.40
N LYS A 260 -1.30 10.63 -18.53
CA LYS A 260 -0.14 9.78 -18.87
C LYS A 260 -0.15 8.46 -18.09
N ASN A 261 0.64 7.48 -18.53
CA ASN A 261 0.78 6.16 -17.88
C ASN A 261 -0.52 5.35 -17.72
N LYS A 262 -1.58 5.68 -18.47
CA LYS A 262 -2.90 5.03 -18.32
C LYS A 262 -2.79 3.51 -18.44
N GLY A 263 -2.03 2.98 -19.42
CA GLY A 263 -1.85 1.55 -19.62
C GLY A 263 -1.17 0.86 -18.42
N LEU A 264 -0.13 1.50 -17.85
CA LEU A 264 0.56 1.00 -16.67
C LEU A 264 -0.36 0.96 -15.43
N LEU A 265 -1.11 2.03 -15.19
CA LEU A 265 -2.08 2.08 -14.07
C LEU A 265 -3.22 1.08 -14.25
N TYR A 266 -3.73 0.94 -15.48
CA TYR A 266 -4.74 -0.07 -15.80
C TYR A 266 -4.20 -1.48 -15.56
N ASN A 267 -2.97 -1.78 -16.00
CA ASN A 267 -2.34 -3.08 -15.75
C ASN A 267 -2.27 -3.38 -14.25
N ILE A 268 -1.85 -2.43 -13.42
CA ILE A 268 -1.77 -2.62 -11.97
C ILE A 268 -3.15 -2.92 -11.37
N LEU A 269 -4.17 -2.10 -11.71
CA LEU A 269 -5.50 -2.22 -11.11
C LEU A 269 -6.31 -3.41 -11.65
N GLN A 270 -6.18 -3.74 -12.94
CA GLN A 270 -6.94 -4.83 -13.55
C GLN A 270 -6.23 -6.18 -13.38
N PHE A 271 -4.97 -6.26 -13.75
CA PHE A 271 -4.24 -7.53 -13.79
C PHE A 271 -3.40 -7.75 -12.54
N GLY A 272 -2.75 -6.71 -12.02
CA GLY A 272 -1.87 -6.82 -10.86
C GLY A 272 -2.62 -7.20 -9.58
N LEU A 273 -3.78 -6.59 -9.31
CA LEU A 273 -4.60 -6.97 -8.15
C LEU A 273 -5.11 -8.39 -8.28
N MET A 274 -5.58 -8.81 -9.48
CA MET A 274 -6.07 -10.17 -9.72
C MET A 274 -4.96 -11.21 -9.57
N GLU A 275 -3.79 -10.98 -10.17
CA GLU A 275 -2.62 -11.86 -10.01
C GLU A 275 -2.24 -12.03 -8.53
N LYS A 276 -2.27 -10.95 -7.76
CA LYS A 276 -1.96 -11.01 -6.32
C LYS A 276 -3.02 -11.77 -5.54
N MET A 277 -4.31 -11.58 -5.86
CA MET A 277 -5.41 -12.36 -5.26
C MET A 277 -5.24 -13.86 -5.52
N GLU A 278 -4.98 -14.24 -6.76
CA GLU A 278 -4.78 -15.65 -7.11
C GLU A 278 -3.63 -16.28 -6.31
N ARG A 279 -2.51 -15.59 -6.18
CA ARG A 279 -1.36 -16.07 -5.39
C ARG A 279 -1.75 -16.31 -3.94
N VAL A 280 -2.36 -15.33 -3.30
CA VAL A 280 -2.70 -15.39 -1.87
C VAL A 280 -3.80 -16.42 -1.61
N LEU A 281 -4.86 -16.44 -2.43
CA LEU A 281 -5.98 -17.37 -2.25
C LEU A 281 -5.62 -18.82 -2.56
N LYS A 282 -4.76 -19.06 -3.56
CA LYS A 282 -4.31 -20.41 -3.93
C LYS A 282 -3.14 -20.89 -3.06
N GLY A 283 -2.43 -19.99 -2.39
CA GLY A 283 -1.22 -20.32 -1.62
C GLY A 283 -0.04 -20.76 -2.50
N VAL A 284 -0.02 -20.32 -3.75
CA VAL A 284 1.06 -20.65 -4.69
C VAL A 284 2.19 -19.65 -4.50
N ASN A 285 3.32 -20.09 -3.95
CA ASN A 285 4.57 -19.35 -4.00
C ASN A 285 5.15 -19.46 -5.42
N LEU A 286 4.96 -18.44 -6.25
CA LEU A 286 5.55 -18.35 -7.60
C LEU A 286 7.06 -18.05 -7.57
N GLU A 287 7.75 -18.20 -6.43
CA GLU A 287 9.22 -18.15 -6.40
C GLU A 287 9.88 -19.26 -7.21
N ASN A 288 9.13 -20.29 -7.61
CA ASN A 288 9.62 -21.40 -8.44
C ASN A 288 9.31 -21.27 -9.94
N GLU A 289 8.65 -20.22 -10.38
CA GLU A 289 8.48 -19.90 -11.81
C GLU A 289 9.41 -18.76 -12.22
N SER A 290 10.72 -18.95 -11.99
CA SER A 290 11.76 -18.18 -12.70
C SER A 290 11.82 -18.70 -14.14
N LEU A 291 11.26 -17.95 -15.09
CA LEU A 291 11.66 -18.03 -16.48
C LEU A 291 13.07 -17.50 -16.67
#